data_07b0d0ef7b468a77207606728291b5d3
#
_entry.id   07b0d0ef7b468a77207606728291b5d3
#
_cell.length_a   1.000
_cell.length_b   1.000
_cell.length_c   1.000
_cell.angle_alpha   90.00
_cell.angle_beta   90.00
_cell.angle_gamma   90.00
#
_symmetry.space_group_name_H-M   'P 1'
#
loop_
_entity.id
_entity.type
_entity.pdbx_description
1 polymer ?
#
loop_
_entity_poly.entity_id
_entity_poly.type
_entity_poly.pdbx_seq_one_letter_code
_entity_poly.pdbx_strand_id
1 'polypeptide(L)'
;MAYDILFADETGEHLAALTAGQKATVFEAIARQLPHEPTRKTRNRKPMDPDKRSFIAPWELRAGNLRVYDAAEDVPSPTVVIVAVGVKVRERLLIGGKDVEP
;
A
#
# COMPACT_ATOMS: atom_id res chain seq x y z
N MET A 1 0.41 -18.37 10.02
CA MET A 1 1.30 -17.44 10.70
C MET A 1 0.99 -16.02 10.24
N ALA A 2 0.89 -15.08 11.17
CA ALA A 2 0.57 -13.71 10.82
C ALA A 2 1.84 -12.88 10.56
N TYR A 3 1.75 -11.97 9.59
CA TYR A 3 2.82 -11.01 9.33
C TYR A 3 2.61 -9.76 10.19
N ASP A 4 3.68 -9.24 10.74
CA ASP A 4 3.66 -7.95 11.41
C ASP A 4 3.58 -6.84 10.35
N ILE A 5 2.84 -5.78 10.64
CA ILE A 5 2.69 -4.65 9.73
C ILE A 5 3.49 -3.47 10.28
N LEU A 6 4.44 -3.02 9.49
CA LEU A 6 5.25 -1.84 9.82
C LEU A 6 4.99 -0.76 8.77
N PHE A 7 4.95 0.49 9.20
CA PHE A 7 4.79 1.64 8.31
C PHE A 7 6.11 2.37 8.20
N ALA A 8 6.59 2.58 6.97
CA ALA A 8 7.76 3.42 6.74
C ALA A 8 7.48 4.85 7.21
N ASP A 9 8.51 5.57 7.60
CA ASP A 9 8.37 6.90 8.20
C ASP A 9 7.58 7.87 7.34
N GLU A 10 7.80 7.87 6.04
CA GLU A 10 7.13 8.78 5.10
C GLU A 10 5.62 8.54 4.99
N THR A 11 5.12 7.37 5.41
CA THR A 11 3.68 7.08 5.34
C THR A 11 2.87 7.95 6.29
N GLY A 12 3.50 8.52 7.32
CA GLY A 12 2.82 9.47 8.21
C GLY A 12 2.27 10.66 7.44
N GLU A 13 3.06 11.24 6.54
CA GLU A 13 2.62 12.35 5.68
C GLU A 13 1.59 11.88 4.65
N HIS A 14 1.74 10.67 4.13
CA HIS A 14 0.79 10.12 3.17
C HIS A 14 -0.59 9.98 3.81
N LEU A 15 -0.64 9.45 5.02
CA LEU A 15 -1.89 9.27 5.75
C LEU A 15 -2.50 10.61 6.15
N ALA A 16 -1.67 11.59 6.53
CA ALA A 16 -2.15 12.91 6.91
C ALA A 16 -2.88 13.63 5.76
N ALA A 17 -2.56 13.29 4.52
CA ALA A 17 -3.21 13.85 3.35
C ALA A 17 -4.57 13.22 3.04
N LEU A 18 -4.96 12.18 3.77
CA LEU A 18 -6.22 11.48 3.57
C LEU A 18 -7.29 11.99 4.54
N THR A 19 -8.55 11.85 4.16
CA THR A 19 -9.67 12.10 5.08
C THR A 19 -9.72 11.00 6.13
N ALA A 20 -10.46 11.23 7.22
CA ALA A 20 -10.65 10.20 8.26
C ALA A 20 -11.28 8.93 7.69
N GLY A 21 -12.27 9.08 6.79
CA GLY A 21 -12.91 7.95 6.15
C GLY A 21 -11.96 7.16 5.26
N GLN A 22 -11.10 7.86 4.51
CA GLN A 22 -10.10 7.22 3.67
C GLN A 22 -9.08 6.46 4.50
N LYS A 23 -8.62 7.04 5.61
CA LYS A 23 -7.71 6.34 6.54
C LYS A 23 -8.33 5.05 7.07
N ALA A 24 -9.59 5.12 7.50
CA ALA A 24 -10.29 3.95 8.01
C ALA A 24 -10.36 2.84 6.96
N THR A 25 -10.66 3.21 5.71
CA THR A 25 -10.71 2.25 4.61
C THR A 25 -9.34 1.61 4.36
N VAL A 26 -8.28 2.41 4.38
CA VAL A 26 -6.91 1.90 4.21
C VAL A 26 -6.56 0.90 5.30
N PHE A 27 -6.77 1.26 6.57
CA PHE A 27 -6.43 0.39 7.68
C PHE A 27 -7.25 -0.90 7.66
N GLU A 28 -8.53 -0.82 7.29
CA GLU A 28 -9.37 -2.01 7.16
C GLU A 28 -8.85 -2.93 6.06
N ALA A 29 -8.50 -2.39 4.92
CA ALA A 29 -7.98 -3.18 3.80
C ALA A 29 -6.67 -3.88 4.17
N ILE A 30 -5.77 -3.16 4.83
CA ILE A 30 -4.50 -3.71 5.31
C ILE A 30 -4.76 -4.85 6.28
N ALA A 31 -5.62 -4.63 7.28
CA ALA A 31 -5.90 -5.63 8.31
C ALA A 31 -6.57 -6.89 7.74
N ARG A 32 -7.33 -6.74 6.68
CA ARG A 32 -8.07 -7.85 6.07
C ARG A 32 -7.17 -8.81 5.31
N GLN A 33 -6.15 -8.32 4.61
CA GLN A 33 -5.32 -9.18 3.76
C GLN A 33 -3.88 -9.33 4.19
N LEU A 34 -3.20 -8.25 4.54
CA LEU A 34 -1.74 -8.27 4.65
C LEU A 34 -1.19 -9.11 5.79
N PRO A 35 -1.85 -9.23 6.97
CA PRO A 35 -1.32 -10.10 8.02
C PRO A 35 -1.33 -11.58 7.67
N HIS A 36 -2.21 -11.99 6.77
CA HIS A 36 -2.44 -13.42 6.50
C HIS A 36 -1.87 -13.88 5.17
N GLU A 37 -2.12 -13.16 4.10
CA GLU A 37 -1.76 -13.56 2.75
C GLU A 37 -1.21 -12.38 1.95
N PRO A 38 -0.08 -11.77 2.36
CA PRO A 38 0.41 -10.54 1.71
C PRO A 38 0.92 -10.76 0.29
N THR A 39 1.31 -11.98 -0.06
CA THR A 39 1.85 -12.27 -1.39
C THR A 39 0.88 -13.07 -2.27
N ARG A 40 -0.37 -13.14 -1.85
CA ARG A 40 -1.41 -13.79 -2.66
C ARG A 40 -2.04 -12.79 -3.61
N LYS A 41 -1.92 -13.04 -4.91
CA LYS A 41 -2.57 -12.22 -5.91
C LYS A 41 -4.08 -12.42 -5.86
N THR A 42 -4.82 -11.33 -5.73
CA THR A 42 -6.28 -11.33 -5.73
C THR A 42 -6.78 -10.22 -6.66
N ARG A 43 -8.08 -10.00 -6.71
CA ARG A 43 -8.69 -8.92 -7.48
C ARG A 43 -8.11 -7.54 -7.11
N ASN A 44 -7.87 -7.33 -5.81
CA ASN A 44 -7.39 -6.05 -5.29
C ASN A 44 -5.93 -6.07 -4.85
N ARG A 45 -5.25 -7.20 -5.07
CA ARG A 45 -3.85 -7.36 -4.65
C ARG A 45 -3.03 -7.88 -5.80
N LYS A 46 -2.02 -7.13 -6.22
CA LYS A 46 -1.19 -7.55 -7.33
C LYS A 46 0.26 -7.16 -7.16
N PRO A 47 1.18 -7.97 -7.72
CA PRO A 47 2.59 -7.59 -7.77
C PRO A 47 2.77 -6.43 -8.76
N MET A 48 3.74 -5.57 -8.48
CA MET A 48 4.13 -4.50 -9.39
C MET A 48 5.35 -4.92 -10.19
N ASP A 49 5.41 -4.48 -11.45
CA ASP A 49 6.53 -4.76 -12.34
C ASP A 49 7.69 -3.81 -12.02
N PRO A 50 8.84 -4.31 -11.55
CA PRO A 50 9.97 -3.46 -11.20
C PRO A 50 10.59 -2.73 -12.41
N ASP A 51 10.30 -3.18 -13.63
CA ASP A 51 10.82 -2.52 -14.83
C ASP A 51 9.99 -1.33 -15.27
N LYS A 52 8.83 -1.11 -14.66
CA LYS A 52 7.97 0.02 -14.98
C LYS A 52 8.39 1.27 -14.23
N ARG A 53 8.25 2.44 -14.89
CA ARG A 53 8.55 3.74 -14.26
C ARG A 53 7.66 4.02 -13.06
N SER A 54 6.45 3.45 -13.05
CA SER A 54 5.50 3.60 -11.95
C SER A 54 5.78 2.68 -10.77
N PHE A 55 6.89 1.92 -10.80
CA PHE A 55 7.21 1.02 -9.71
C PHE A 55 7.51 1.79 -8.43
N ILE A 56 6.75 1.48 -7.39
CA ILE A 56 6.90 2.10 -6.06
C ILE A 56 7.39 1.06 -5.06
N ALA A 57 6.80 -0.13 -5.11
CA ALA A 57 7.11 -1.23 -4.22
C ALA A 57 6.70 -2.54 -4.90
N PRO A 58 7.15 -3.70 -4.40
CA PRO A 58 6.81 -4.98 -5.02
C PRO A 58 5.32 -5.30 -5.09
N TRP A 59 4.51 -4.76 -4.18
CA TRP A 59 3.08 -5.08 -4.14
C TRP A 59 2.21 -3.84 -4.03
N GLU A 60 1.01 -3.95 -4.62
CA GLU A 60 -0.03 -2.92 -4.56
C GLU A 60 -1.30 -3.55 -4.00
N LEU A 61 -1.92 -2.89 -3.03
CA LEU A 61 -3.24 -3.23 -2.51
C LEU A 61 -4.20 -2.11 -2.86
N ARG A 62 -5.34 -2.47 -3.43
CA ARG A 62 -6.38 -1.52 -3.86
C ARG A 62 -7.58 -1.60 -2.94
N ALA A 63 -8.11 -0.45 -2.56
CA ALA A 63 -9.35 -0.34 -1.78
C ALA A 63 -10.12 0.85 -2.36
N GLY A 64 -11.03 0.58 -3.31
CA GLY A 64 -11.67 1.61 -4.08
C GLY A 64 -10.65 2.41 -4.87
N ASN A 65 -10.61 3.73 -4.67
CA ASN A 65 -9.59 4.56 -5.29
C ASN A 65 -8.34 4.74 -4.43
N LEU A 66 -8.26 4.05 -3.29
CA LEU A 66 -7.09 4.11 -2.42
C LEU A 66 -6.06 3.06 -2.86
N ARG A 67 -4.79 3.37 -2.64
CA ARG A 67 -3.68 2.51 -3.02
C ARG A 67 -2.70 2.38 -1.88
N VAL A 68 -2.29 1.15 -1.58
CA VAL A 68 -1.26 0.87 -0.58
C VAL A 68 -0.14 0.12 -1.28
N TYR A 69 1.09 0.58 -1.10
CA TYR A 69 2.26 -0.01 -1.73
C TYR A 69 3.15 -0.58 -0.64
N ASP A 70 3.55 -1.83 -0.78
CA ASP A 70 4.24 -2.52 0.29
C ASP A 70 5.19 -3.59 -0.20
N ALA A 71 6.03 -4.06 0.72
CA ALA A 71 6.94 -5.17 0.51
C ALA A 71 6.75 -6.18 1.64
N ALA A 72 6.67 -7.46 1.31
CA ALA A 72 6.56 -8.53 2.28
C ALA A 72 7.89 -9.27 2.39
N GLU A 73 8.31 -9.55 3.61
CA GLU A 73 9.56 -10.23 3.91
C GLU A 73 9.31 -11.35 4.90
N ASP A 74 9.98 -12.48 4.72
CA ASP A 74 9.85 -13.62 5.63
C ASP A 74 11.00 -13.68 6.63
N VAL A 75 12.12 -13.03 6.33
CA VAL A 75 13.35 -13.10 7.10
C VAL A 75 13.77 -11.69 7.51
N PRO A 76 14.15 -11.43 8.75
CA PRO A 76 14.33 -12.39 9.87
C PRO A 76 13.00 -12.86 10.48
N SER A 77 11.90 -12.15 10.23
CA SER A 77 10.56 -12.55 10.68
C SER A 77 9.52 -12.09 9.67
N PRO A 78 8.36 -12.76 9.62
CA PRO A 78 7.31 -12.37 8.68
C PRO A 78 6.85 -10.93 8.92
N THR A 79 7.12 -10.05 7.96
CA THR A 79 6.86 -8.62 8.08
C THR A 79 6.39 -8.05 6.76
N VAL A 80 5.39 -7.16 6.81
CA VAL A 80 4.99 -6.36 5.66
C VAL A 80 5.31 -4.91 5.99
N VAL A 81 6.12 -4.27 5.13
CA VAL A 81 6.45 -2.86 5.29
C VAL A 81 5.59 -2.05 4.32
N ILE A 82 4.78 -1.17 4.86
CA ILE A 82 3.99 -0.24 4.05
C ILE A 82 4.92 0.90 3.64
N VAL A 83 5.13 1.04 2.34
CA VAL A 83 6.08 2.01 1.78
C VAL A 83 5.41 3.32 1.40
N ALA A 84 4.20 3.24 0.87
CA ALA A 84 3.47 4.42 0.45
C ALA A 84 1.97 4.17 0.48
N VAL A 85 1.21 5.23 0.71
CA VAL A 85 -0.25 5.20 0.67
C VAL A 85 -0.71 6.38 -0.17
N GLY A 86 -1.61 6.14 -1.10
CA GLY A 86 -2.09 7.17 -1.99
C GLY A 86 -3.54 7.02 -2.38
N VAL A 87 -4.00 7.96 -3.17
CA VAL A 87 -5.36 7.97 -3.70
C VAL A 87 -5.31 8.22 -5.20
N LYS A 88 -6.07 7.46 -5.94
CA LYS A 88 -6.21 7.61 -7.38
C LYS A 88 -7.35 8.57 -7.65
N VAL A 89 -7.05 9.70 -8.29
CA VAL A 89 -8.06 10.67 -8.67
C VAL A 89 -8.01 10.76 -10.20
N ARG A 90 -9.01 10.18 -10.84
CA ARG A 90 -9.02 9.99 -12.30
C ARG A 90 -7.81 9.14 -12.69
N GLU A 91 -6.90 9.66 -13.51
CA GLU A 91 -5.70 8.93 -13.94
C GLU A 91 -4.47 9.32 -13.15
N ARG A 92 -4.63 10.14 -12.11
CA ARG A 92 -3.52 10.61 -11.30
C ARG A 92 -3.43 9.86 -10.00
N LEU A 93 -2.22 9.53 -9.60
CA LEU A 93 -1.95 8.96 -8.29
C LEU A 93 -1.38 10.06 -7.41
N LEU A 94 -2.06 10.34 -6.29
CA LEU A 94 -1.59 11.32 -5.31
C LEU A 94 -1.08 10.59 -4.08
N ILE A 95 0.16 10.87 -3.71
CA ILE A 95 0.78 10.32 -2.50
C ILE A 95 1.22 11.51 -1.65
N GLY A 96 0.69 11.60 -0.42
CA GLY A 96 0.95 12.76 0.41
C GLY A 96 0.40 14.06 -0.18
N GLY A 97 -0.66 13.96 -0.98
CA GLY A 97 -1.25 15.11 -1.67
C GLY A 97 -0.50 15.55 -2.91
N LYS A 98 0.57 14.85 -3.29
CA LYS A 98 1.40 15.22 -4.45
C LYS A 98 1.20 14.25 -5.59
N ASP A 99 1.12 14.77 -6.81
CA ASP A 99 0.98 13.98 -8.02
C ASP A 99 2.29 13.19 -8.25
N VAL A 100 2.16 11.88 -8.34
CA VAL A 100 3.29 10.99 -8.59
C VAL A 100 3.22 10.52 -10.04
N GLU A 101 4.24 10.88 -10.82
CA GLU A 101 4.33 10.48 -12.21
C GLU A 101 4.48 8.96 -12.31
N PRO A 102 3.56 8.27 -13.02
CA PRO A 102 3.73 6.85 -13.24
C PRO A 102 4.84 6.53 -14.23
#